data_dae45f62139bd04969b4b147a90aa9c9
#
_entry.id   dae45f62139bd04969b4b147a90aa9c9
#
_cell.length_a   1.000
_cell.length_b   1.000
_cell.length_c   1.000
_cell.angle_alpha   90.00
_cell.angle_beta   90.00
_cell.angle_gamma   90.00
#
_symmetry.space_group_name_H-M   'P 1'
#
loop_
_entity.id
_entity.type
_entity.pdbx_description
1 polymer ?
#
loop_
_entity_poly.entity_id
_entity_poly.type
_entity_poly.pdbx_seq_one_letter_code
_entity_poly.pdbx_strand_id
1 'polypeptide(L)'
;AAARHAGAEPLWTGRARPYDESTLRRVAARLDDHGASEHVAAVLRRQVDRAVRAGDDEVIGYTDMFDQPYYTKKLAHAGPVGRLGNRLLAGTYFGLTTVRLPAGPTLFVHLSWHKPASPLRDALEDLLDDEQRLRWWHRHVRLHVWDRGANGDAVLAWAWAMELPYLTIGRAHADLWRFRAPTKRNALGLPIVVRPDRRLDGDADNGPWEVVVPADAKDPDERRGIRFRAGVALSETDLSALNALYKSRWPSMENEIKALQSRGFGRNRTRRLEPTTRRGADGQLERLREREQSLRSTLREVSVRPVSGANFERLVGAGRKVVAVCAAQTRLTREETLKHARPAGGAERVGKWLHLLGHNALTLALLRSAEPEVRAMDAATVFDLLLDRPALTCIEEGRMTMWIDALAAAADRRRQAALIEVFNARRLRSRGRTVVIRLRERSVKKAS
;
A
#
# COMPACT_ATOMS: atom_id res chain seq x y z
N ALA A 1 8.36 -3.62 18.81
CA ALA A 1 9.65 -2.90 18.84
C ALA A 1 9.83 -2.19 20.17
N ALA A 2 8.93 -1.26 20.57
CA ALA A 2 9.07 -0.51 21.83
C ALA A 2 9.33 -1.39 23.06
N ALA A 3 8.68 -2.54 23.18
CA ALA A 3 8.86 -3.44 24.32
C ALA A 3 10.22 -4.16 24.36
N ARG A 4 10.86 -4.38 23.19
CA ARG A 4 12.19 -5.00 23.12
C ARG A 4 13.31 -4.00 23.46
N HIS A 5 13.04 -2.70 23.28
CA HIS A 5 14.01 -1.63 23.53
C HIS A 5 13.69 -0.83 24.81
N ALA A 6 12.78 -1.34 25.65
CA ALA A 6 12.38 -0.70 26.91
C ALA A 6 13.57 -0.39 27.82
N GLY A 7 14.66 -1.18 27.75
CA GLY A 7 15.87 -0.92 28.50
C GLY A 7 16.60 0.38 28.16
N ALA A 8 16.49 0.87 26.92
CA ALA A 8 17.09 2.14 26.49
C ALA A 8 16.15 3.35 26.64
N GLU A 9 14.86 3.14 26.87
CA GLU A 9 13.86 4.19 26.98
C GLU A 9 14.17 5.22 28.09
N PRO A 10 14.66 4.85 29.28
CA PRO A 10 15.04 5.81 30.29
C PRO A 10 16.11 6.81 29.83
N LEU A 11 17.04 6.36 28.99
CA LEU A 11 18.09 7.21 28.43
C LEU A 11 17.51 8.28 27.50
N TRP A 12 16.47 7.92 26.71
CA TRP A 12 15.80 8.83 25.82
C TRP A 12 14.83 9.78 26.53
N THR A 13 14.15 9.28 27.56
CA THR A 13 13.14 10.03 28.31
C THR A 13 13.70 10.72 29.56
N GLY A 14 14.94 10.37 30.00
CA GLY A 14 15.58 10.86 31.21
C GLY A 14 14.91 10.39 32.49
N ARG A 15 14.25 9.24 32.45
CA ARG A 15 13.60 8.62 33.59
C ARG A 15 14.56 7.65 34.28
N ALA A 16 14.32 7.38 35.54
CA ALA A 16 15.08 6.38 36.28
C ALA A 16 14.73 4.94 35.89
N ARG A 17 13.53 4.72 35.34
CA ARG A 17 13.04 3.39 34.92
C ARG A 17 12.27 3.49 33.60
N PRO A 18 12.29 2.42 32.77
CA PRO A 18 11.50 2.37 31.56
C PRO A 18 9.99 2.41 31.88
N TYR A 19 9.21 2.88 30.93
CA TYR A 19 7.76 2.69 30.96
C TYR A 19 7.44 1.21 30.77
N ASP A 20 6.53 0.69 31.58
CA ASP A 20 5.97 -0.61 31.27
C ASP A 20 5.04 -0.52 30.05
N GLU A 21 4.83 -1.66 29.39
CA GLU A 21 4.02 -1.73 28.16
C GLU A 21 2.57 -1.27 28.42
N SER A 22 2.01 -1.50 29.60
CA SER A 22 0.66 -1.11 29.95
C SER A 22 0.52 0.41 30.05
N THR A 23 1.53 1.08 30.54
CA THR A 23 1.59 2.54 30.60
C THR A 23 1.68 3.14 29.19
N LEU A 24 2.56 2.62 28.34
CA LEU A 24 2.67 3.07 26.94
C LEU A 24 1.36 2.85 26.18
N ARG A 25 0.68 1.72 26.38
CA ARG A 25 -0.63 1.45 25.79
C ARG A 25 -1.70 2.46 26.24
N ARG A 26 -1.74 2.77 27.55
CA ARG A 26 -2.69 3.76 28.10
C ARG A 26 -2.46 5.15 27.54
N VAL A 27 -1.21 5.57 27.44
CA VAL A 27 -0.85 6.87 26.84
C VAL A 27 -1.24 6.91 25.38
N ALA A 28 -0.90 5.87 24.60
CA ALA A 28 -1.27 5.80 23.19
C ALA A 28 -2.80 5.80 22.99
N ALA A 29 -3.56 5.11 23.83
CA ALA A 29 -5.01 5.13 23.80
C ALA A 29 -5.57 6.53 24.05
N ARG A 30 -5.09 7.22 25.10
CA ARG A 30 -5.49 8.61 25.39
C ARG A 30 -5.14 9.57 24.26
N LEU A 31 -3.96 9.42 23.67
CA LEU A 31 -3.57 10.22 22.51
C LEU A 31 -4.53 10.02 21.31
N ASP A 32 -4.99 8.79 21.13
CA ASP A 32 -5.93 8.50 20.04
C ASP A 32 -7.34 9.06 20.29
N ASP A 33 -7.76 9.15 21.55
CA ASP A 33 -8.99 9.84 21.93
C ASP A 33 -8.96 11.34 21.51
N HIS A 34 -7.76 11.90 21.34
CA HIS A 34 -7.51 13.24 20.80
C HIS A 34 -7.10 13.24 19.32
N GLY A 35 -7.40 12.19 18.56
CA GLY A 35 -7.17 12.13 17.12
C GLY A 35 -5.73 11.84 16.70
N ALA A 36 -4.89 11.25 17.56
CA ALA A 36 -3.49 10.98 17.23
C ALA A 36 -3.31 10.08 16.01
N SER A 37 -4.14 9.05 15.81
CA SER A 37 -4.10 8.20 14.62
C SER A 37 -4.30 8.99 13.34
N GLU A 38 -5.23 9.93 13.34
CA GLU A 38 -5.54 10.77 12.18
C GLU A 38 -4.41 11.77 11.91
N HIS A 39 -3.85 12.32 12.98
CA HIS A 39 -2.70 13.21 12.86
C HIS A 39 -1.48 12.49 12.28
N VAL A 40 -1.16 11.29 12.78
CA VAL A 40 -0.05 10.48 12.24
C VAL A 40 -0.31 10.09 10.79
N ALA A 41 -1.54 9.70 10.44
CA ALA A 41 -1.93 9.42 9.06
C ALA A 41 -1.75 10.66 8.15
N ALA A 42 -2.10 11.86 8.64
CA ALA A 42 -1.89 13.11 7.90
C ALA A 42 -0.40 13.44 7.72
N VAL A 43 0.45 13.18 8.73
CA VAL A 43 1.91 13.33 8.60
C VAL A 43 2.47 12.36 7.57
N LEU A 44 2.05 11.09 7.61
CA LEU A 44 2.46 10.07 6.64
C LEU A 44 2.11 10.49 5.21
N ARG A 45 0.89 10.96 4.97
CA ARG A 45 0.47 11.48 3.66
C ARG A 45 1.35 12.64 3.19
N ARG A 46 1.65 13.60 4.07
CA ARG A 46 2.57 14.71 3.74
C ARG A 46 3.98 14.25 3.40
N GLN A 47 4.48 13.17 4.02
CA GLN A 47 5.77 12.60 3.64
C GLN A 47 5.73 12.06 2.21
N VAL A 48 4.68 11.31 1.87
CA VAL A 48 4.49 10.75 0.52
C VAL A 48 4.34 11.86 -0.51
N ASP A 49 3.48 12.84 -0.25
CA ASP A 49 3.25 13.97 -1.14
C ASP A 49 4.55 14.73 -1.46
N ARG A 50 5.37 14.99 -0.44
CA ARG A 50 6.68 15.64 -0.65
C ARG A 50 7.65 14.77 -1.46
N ALA A 51 7.65 13.47 -1.23
CA ALA A 51 8.53 12.55 -1.95
C ALA A 51 8.15 12.42 -3.43
N VAL A 52 6.85 12.37 -3.71
CA VAL A 52 6.31 12.28 -5.08
C VAL A 52 6.53 13.60 -5.83
N ARG A 53 6.24 14.75 -5.22
CA ARG A 53 6.47 16.06 -5.87
C ARG A 53 7.93 16.37 -6.15
N ALA A 54 8.85 15.85 -5.31
CA ALA A 54 10.27 16.06 -5.52
C ALA A 54 10.83 15.32 -6.73
N GLY A 55 10.08 14.31 -7.25
CA GLY A 55 10.50 13.49 -8.39
C GLY A 55 9.87 13.89 -9.72
N ASP A 56 8.86 14.74 -9.72
CA ASP A 56 8.02 15.14 -10.89
C ASP A 56 7.48 13.96 -11.72
N ASP A 57 7.60 12.74 -11.21
CA ASP A 57 7.29 11.51 -11.92
C ASP A 57 6.00 10.87 -11.40
N GLU A 58 5.29 10.22 -12.29
CA GLU A 58 4.14 9.40 -11.96
C GLU A 58 4.55 8.13 -11.20
N VAL A 59 3.78 7.77 -10.20
CA VAL A 59 4.02 6.61 -9.35
C VAL A 59 3.08 5.45 -9.68
N ILE A 60 3.48 4.23 -9.25
CA ILE A 60 2.61 3.05 -9.31
C ILE A 60 2.04 2.79 -7.91
N GLY A 61 0.72 2.76 -7.82
CA GLY A 61 0.00 2.40 -6.60
C GLY A 61 -0.21 0.90 -6.48
N TYR A 62 -0.25 0.39 -5.26
CA TYR A 62 -0.60 -0.98 -4.94
C TYR A 62 -1.54 -0.98 -3.74
N THR A 63 -2.64 -1.74 -3.82
CA THR A 63 -3.51 -1.99 -2.67
C THR A 63 -3.76 -3.47 -2.53
N ASP A 64 -3.65 -3.96 -1.32
CA ASP A 64 -3.92 -5.34 -0.97
C ASP A 64 -4.64 -5.42 0.37
N MET A 65 -5.35 -6.52 0.58
CA MET A 65 -5.98 -6.83 1.85
C MET A 65 -5.34 -8.07 2.45
N PHE A 66 -5.03 -8.00 3.72
CA PHE A 66 -4.47 -9.12 4.44
C PHE A 66 -5.15 -9.31 5.80
N ASP A 67 -5.13 -10.52 6.28
CA ASP A 67 -5.76 -10.92 7.52
C ASP A 67 -4.90 -10.60 8.75
N GLN A 68 -5.56 -10.19 9.80
CA GLN A 68 -4.99 -10.13 11.14
C GLN A 68 -5.74 -11.13 12.04
N PRO A 69 -5.16 -12.31 12.30
CA PRO A 69 -5.80 -13.31 13.14
C PRO A 69 -5.76 -12.92 14.61
N TYR A 70 -6.82 -13.25 15.34
CA TYR A 70 -6.93 -13.17 16.78
C TYR A 70 -6.97 -14.57 17.37
N TYR A 71 -6.12 -14.84 18.34
CA TYR A 71 -6.09 -16.13 19.01
C TYR A 71 -7.17 -16.28 20.09
N THR A 72 -8.26 -15.53 19.96
CA THR A 72 -9.42 -15.57 20.85
C THR A 72 -10.72 -15.42 20.07
N LYS A 73 -11.74 -16.17 20.49
CA LYS A 73 -13.11 -16.07 19.97
C LYS A 73 -13.96 -15.03 20.69
N LYS A 74 -13.41 -14.38 21.72
CA LYS A 74 -14.17 -13.45 22.59
C LYS A 74 -14.32 -12.05 22.00
N LEU A 75 -13.71 -11.76 20.86
CA LEU A 75 -13.81 -10.44 20.23
C LEU A 75 -15.09 -10.34 19.39
N ALA A 76 -16.01 -9.50 19.83
CA ALA A 76 -17.14 -9.10 19.04
C ALA A 76 -16.67 -8.46 17.71
N HIS A 77 -17.46 -8.62 16.66
CA HIS A 77 -17.20 -8.11 15.30
C HIS A 77 -15.98 -8.70 14.58
N ALA A 78 -15.22 -9.63 15.21
CA ALA A 78 -14.27 -10.46 14.49
C ALA A 78 -15.01 -11.58 13.74
N GLY A 79 -14.51 -11.93 12.58
CA GLY A 79 -15.01 -13.06 11.80
C GLY A 79 -13.89 -14.06 11.51
N PRO A 80 -14.19 -15.20 10.85
CA PRO A 80 -13.19 -16.17 10.49
C PRO A 80 -12.29 -15.65 9.37
N VAL A 81 -10.96 -15.67 9.58
CA VAL A 81 -9.95 -15.24 8.60
C VAL A 81 -9.14 -16.38 8.01
N GLY A 82 -9.00 -17.50 8.73
CA GLY A 82 -8.21 -18.63 8.25
C GLY A 82 -8.25 -19.82 9.20
N ARG A 83 -7.61 -20.90 8.80
CA ARG A 83 -7.47 -22.11 9.60
C ARG A 83 -6.03 -22.25 10.10
N LEU A 84 -5.88 -22.55 11.38
CA LEU A 84 -4.64 -23.03 11.97
C LEU A 84 -4.89 -24.45 12.46
N GLY A 85 -4.43 -25.43 11.70
CA GLY A 85 -4.79 -26.83 11.92
C GLY A 85 -6.31 -27.02 11.83
N ASN A 86 -6.93 -27.58 12.87
CA ASN A 86 -8.38 -27.80 12.93
C ASN A 86 -9.19 -26.61 13.48
N ARG A 87 -8.56 -25.46 13.74
CA ARG A 87 -9.22 -24.30 14.36
C ARG A 87 -9.40 -23.18 13.34
N LEU A 88 -10.60 -22.61 13.29
CA LEU A 88 -10.84 -21.34 12.63
C LEU A 88 -10.37 -20.21 13.55
N LEU A 89 -9.52 -19.35 13.01
CA LEU A 89 -9.09 -18.13 13.70
C LEU A 89 -10.08 -17.01 13.44
N ALA A 90 -10.46 -16.30 14.49
CA ALA A 90 -11.16 -15.05 14.35
C ALA A 90 -10.17 -13.94 14.01
N GLY A 91 -10.60 -12.90 13.29
CA GLY A 91 -9.73 -11.79 12.94
C GLY A 91 -10.44 -10.65 12.26
N THR A 92 -9.66 -9.70 11.78
CA THR A 92 -10.08 -8.59 10.90
C THR A 92 -9.20 -8.57 9.66
N TYR A 93 -9.62 -7.84 8.62
CA TYR A 93 -8.81 -7.54 7.46
C TYR A 93 -8.25 -6.13 7.56
N PHE A 94 -7.05 -5.95 7.04
CA PHE A 94 -6.49 -4.64 6.74
C PHE A 94 -6.52 -4.41 5.24
N GLY A 95 -6.92 -3.19 4.84
CA GLY A 95 -6.55 -2.64 3.56
C GLY A 95 -5.27 -1.83 3.73
N LEU A 96 -4.24 -2.15 2.97
CA LEU A 96 -2.98 -1.42 2.98
C LEU A 96 -2.66 -0.94 1.58
N THR A 97 -2.29 0.33 1.46
CA THR A 97 -1.92 0.93 0.18
C THR A 97 -0.52 1.47 0.23
N THR A 98 0.24 1.19 -0.82
CA THR A 98 1.58 1.71 -1.04
C THR A 98 1.69 2.40 -2.39
N VAL A 99 2.70 3.24 -2.54
CA VAL A 99 3.14 3.76 -3.84
C VAL A 99 4.61 3.48 -4.04
N ARG A 100 4.98 3.05 -5.23
CA ARG A 100 6.36 2.85 -5.64
C ARG A 100 6.86 4.08 -6.36
N LEU A 101 7.93 4.66 -5.85
CA LEU A 101 8.60 5.79 -6.48
C LEU A 101 9.39 5.33 -7.73
N PRO A 102 9.61 6.20 -8.71
CA PRO A 102 10.42 5.88 -9.90
C PRO A 102 11.82 5.39 -9.55
N ALA A 103 12.43 5.91 -8.49
CA ALA A 103 13.71 5.47 -7.96
C ALA A 103 13.69 4.05 -7.35
N GLY A 104 12.54 3.39 -7.32
CA GLY A 104 12.37 1.99 -6.94
C GLY A 104 11.80 1.72 -5.54
N PRO A 105 12.01 2.54 -4.50
CA PRO A 105 11.49 2.24 -3.17
C PRO A 105 9.99 2.51 -3.05
N THR A 106 9.40 1.85 -2.05
CA THR A 106 7.96 1.87 -1.78
C THR A 106 7.67 2.65 -0.51
N LEU A 107 6.61 3.46 -0.55
CA LEU A 107 6.11 4.21 0.59
C LEU A 107 4.67 3.79 0.92
N PHE A 108 4.36 3.64 2.19
CA PHE A 108 2.99 3.43 2.64
C PHE A 108 2.18 4.73 2.58
N VAL A 109 0.95 4.64 2.09
CA VAL A 109 0.05 5.78 1.91
C VAL A 109 -1.14 5.71 2.84
N HIS A 110 -1.73 4.51 2.98
CA HIS A 110 -3.00 4.33 3.67
C HIS A 110 -3.10 2.97 4.37
N LEU A 111 -3.89 2.96 5.43
CA LEU A 111 -4.25 1.78 6.21
C LEU A 111 -5.72 1.90 6.63
N SER A 112 -6.49 0.87 6.36
CA SER A 112 -7.89 0.74 6.78
C SER A 112 -8.14 -0.59 7.49
N TRP A 113 -9.27 -0.68 8.22
CA TRP A 113 -9.70 -1.90 8.92
C TRP A 113 -11.05 -2.34 8.40
N HIS A 114 -11.16 -3.63 8.09
CA HIS A 114 -12.36 -4.21 7.50
C HIS A 114 -12.77 -5.50 8.19
N LYS A 115 -14.02 -5.89 8.03
CA LYS A 115 -14.48 -7.23 8.41
C LYS A 115 -13.81 -8.27 7.50
N PRO A 116 -13.63 -9.50 7.99
CA PRO A 116 -13.21 -10.61 7.15
C PRO A 116 -14.12 -10.77 5.93
N ALA A 117 -13.54 -11.16 4.82
CA ALA A 117 -14.21 -11.30 3.52
C ALA A 117 -14.77 -9.98 2.93
N SER A 118 -14.40 -8.82 3.47
CA SER A 118 -14.64 -7.56 2.77
C SER A 118 -13.93 -7.54 1.43
N PRO A 119 -14.59 -7.09 0.35
CA PRO A 119 -13.94 -6.98 -0.95
C PRO A 119 -12.87 -5.88 -0.93
N LEU A 120 -11.85 -6.01 -1.77
CA LEU A 120 -10.80 -5.00 -1.92
C LEU A 120 -11.38 -3.60 -2.23
N ARG A 121 -12.53 -3.55 -2.88
CA ARG A 121 -13.26 -2.31 -3.12
C ARG A 121 -13.47 -1.48 -1.85
N ASP A 122 -13.78 -2.11 -0.70
CA ASP A 122 -14.01 -1.38 0.55
C ASP A 122 -12.74 -0.64 1.00
N ALA A 123 -11.55 -1.24 0.79
CA ALA A 123 -10.27 -0.59 1.08
C ALA A 123 -9.95 0.55 0.10
N LEU A 124 -10.28 0.37 -1.18
CA LEU A 124 -10.10 1.41 -2.19
C LEU A 124 -11.03 2.60 -1.97
N GLU A 125 -12.27 2.32 -1.60
CA GLU A 125 -13.23 3.36 -1.27
C GLU A 125 -12.84 4.12 0.00
N ASP A 126 -12.26 3.45 1.01
CA ASP A 126 -11.74 4.11 2.21
C ASP A 126 -10.47 4.94 1.92
N LEU A 127 -9.62 4.46 1.01
CA LEU A 127 -8.47 5.22 0.52
C LEU A 127 -8.90 6.53 -0.17
N LEU A 128 -9.96 6.49 -0.98
CA LEU A 128 -10.39 7.56 -1.88
C LEU A 128 -11.63 8.31 -1.40
N ASP A 129 -11.99 8.17 -0.12
CA ASP A 129 -13.17 8.81 0.47
C ASP A 129 -13.07 10.34 0.57
N ASP A 130 -11.85 10.87 0.49
CA ASP A 130 -11.51 12.28 0.57
C ASP A 130 -11.19 12.83 -0.83
N GLU A 131 -11.84 13.92 -1.20
CA GLU A 131 -11.65 14.55 -2.52
C GLU A 131 -10.21 14.98 -2.80
N GLN A 132 -9.47 15.44 -1.77
CA GLN A 132 -8.06 15.79 -1.95
C GLN A 132 -7.22 14.55 -2.27
N ARG A 133 -7.54 13.41 -1.65
CA ARG A 133 -6.86 12.13 -1.94
C ARG A 133 -7.19 11.63 -3.34
N LEU A 134 -8.44 11.70 -3.74
CA LEU A 134 -8.85 11.31 -5.09
C LEU A 134 -8.15 12.18 -6.15
N ARG A 135 -8.14 13.50 -5.98
CA ARG A 135 -7.41 14.42 -6.86
C ARG A 135 -5.91 14.16 -6.88
N TRP A 136 -5.32 13.88 -5.70
CA TRP A 136 -3.92 13.51 -5.60
C TRP A 136 -3.65 12.21 -6.36
N TRP A 137 -4.54 11.22 -6.22
CA TRP A 137 -4.44 9.92 -6.87
C TRP A 137 -4.47 10.07 -8.39
N HIS A 138 -5.45 10.77 -8.94
CA HIS A 138 -5.54 11.04 -10.37
C HIS A 138 -4.34 11.80 -10.93
N ARG A 139 -3.74 12.68 -10.15
CA ARG A 139 -2.59 13.48 -10.60
C ARG A 139 -1.28 12.71 -10.63
N HIS A 140 -1.06 11.82 -9.67
CA HIS A 140 0.26 11.24 -9.44
C HIS A 140 0.34 9.73 -9.69
N VAL A 141 -0.77 9.00 -9.64
CA VAL A 141 -0.76 7.55 -9.82
C VAL A 141 -1.15 7.20 -11.24
N ARG A 142 -0.15 6.87 -12.06
CA ARG A 142 -0.40 6.47 -13.45
C ARG A 142 -1.01 5.08 -13.59
N LEU A 143 -0.78 4.22 -12.60
CA LEU A 143 -1.28 2.84 -12.58
C LEU A 143 -1.46 2.35 -11.16
N HIS A 144 -2.60 1.74 -10.88
CA HIS A 144 -2.94 1.15 -9.60
C HIS A 144 -3.07 -0.37 -9.76
N VAL A 145 -2.09 -1.12 -9.28
CA VAL A 145 -2.03 -2.56 -9.45
C VAL A 145 -2.70 -3.26 -8.27
N TRP A 146 -3.66 -4.14 -8.58
CA TRP A 146 -4.44 -4.87 -7.59
C TRP A 146 -4.26 -6.37 -7.72
N ASP A 147 -4.46 -7.08 -6.62
CA ASP A 147 -4.44 -8.52 -6.61
C ASP A 147 -5.63 -9.12 -7.39
N ARG A 148 -5.50 -10.39 -7.72
CA ARG A 148 -6.53 -11.20 -8.39
C ARG A 148 -7.89 -11.15 -7.68
N GLY A 149 -7.90 -10.94 -6.38
CA GLY A 149 -9.12 -10.76 -5.57
C GLY A 149 -9.98 -9.58 -6.02
N ALA A 150 -9.39 -8.57 -6.67
CA ALA A 150 -10.09 -7.39 -7.19
C ALA A 150 -10.71 -7.59 -8.57
N ASN A 151 -10.59 -8.75 -9.20
CA ASN A 151 -11.05 -9.00 -10.58
C ASN A 151 -12.59 -9.21 -10.70
N GLY A 152 -13.36 -8.75 -9.73
CA GLY A 152 -14.82 -8.77 -9.80
C GLY A 152 -15.37 -7.64 -10.66
N ASP A 153 -16.31 -7.94 -11.58
CA ASP A 153 -16.84 -6.95 -12.51
C ASP A 153 -17.43 -5.72 -11.81
N ALA A 154 -18.09 -5.89 -10.67
CA ALA A 154 -18.62 -4.76 -9.88
C ALA A 154 -17.54 -3.83 -9.31
N VAL A 155 -16.37 -4.38 -8.95
CA VAL A 155 -15.23 -3.58 -8.46
C VAL A 155 -14.62 -2.78 -9.60
N LEU A 156 -14.42 -3.44 -10.73
CA LEU A 156 -13.78 -2.82 -11.89
C LEU A 156 -14.70 -1.80 -12.58
N ALA A 157 -16.02 -2.07 -12.65
CA ALA A 157 -16.99 -1.10 -13.14
C ALA A 157 -17.03 0.15 -12.28
N TRP A 158 -16.98 -0.01 -10.95
CA TRP A 158 -16.88 1.12 -10.03
C TRP A 158 -15.57 1.88 -10.23
N ALA A 159 -14.44 1.18 -10.33
CA ALA A 159 -13.14 1.80 -10.53
C ALA A 159 -13.09 2.60 -11.84
N TRP A 160 -13.66 2.04 -12.90
CA TRP A 160 -13.76 2.71 -14.18
C TRP A 160 -14.68 3.94 -14.12
N ALA A 161 -15.81 3.85 -13.44
CA ALA A 161 -16.70 5.00 -13.20
C ALA A 161 -16.00 6.12 -12.39
N MET A 162 -15.07 5.76 -11.53
CA MET A 162 -14.23 6.69 -10.75
C MET A 162 -12.97 7.14 -11.51
N GLU A 163 -12.79 6.71 -12.76
CA GLU A 163 -11.61 7.00 -13.59
C GLU A 163 -10.27 6.59 -12.98
N LEU A 164 -10.28 5.50 -12.21
CA LEU A 164 -9.06 5.00 -11.58
C LEU A 164 -8.21 4.22 -12.61
N PRO A 165 -6.90 4.48 -12.67
CA PRO A 165 -6.00 3.80 -13.60
C PRO A 165 -5.61 2.41 -13.08
N TYR A 166 -6.54 1.46 -13.06
CA TYR A 166 -6.31 0.15 -12.47
C TYR A 166 -5.67 -0.87 -13.43
N LEU A 167 -4.96 -1.83 -12.83
CA LEU A 167 -4.48 -3.06 -13.45
C LEU A 167 -4.70 -4.24 -12.50
N THR A 168 -5.36 -5.29 -12.96
CA THR A 168 -5.50 -6.54 -12.22
C THR A 168 -5.38 -7.76 -13.13
N ILE A 169 -5.06 -8.92 -12.54
CA ILE A 169 -4.92 -10.17 -13.29
C ILE A 169 -6.27 -10.88 -13.42
N GLY A 170 -6.56 -11.40 -14.60
CA GLY A 170 -7.74 -12.23 -14.87
C GLY A 170 -7.66 -13.62 -14.22
N ARG A 171 -8.80 -14.28 -14.11
CA ARG A 171 -8.89 -15.59 -13.44
C ARG A 171 -8.37 -16.77 -14.26
N ALA A 172 -8.39 -16.70 -15.57
CA ALA A 172 -8.05 -17.78 -16.46
C ALA A 172 -6.86 -17.42 -17.36
N HIS A 173 -5.99 -18.40 -17.57
CA HIS A 173 -5.02 -18.31 -18.65
C HIS A 173 -5.72 -18.36 -19.99
N ALA A 174 -5.07 -17.79 -21.01
CA ALA A 174 -5.51 -17.82 -22.38
C ALA A 174 -4.51 -18.62 -23.22
N ASP A 175 -4.99 -19.24 -24.30
CA ASP A 175 -4.13 -19.75 -25.34
C ASP A 175 -3.90 -18.61 -26.33
N LEU A 176 -2.67 -18.12 -26.42
CA LEU A 176 -2.28 -16.99 -27.26
C LEU A 176 -2.59 -17.21 -28.73
N TRP A 177 -2.45 -18.44 -29.21
CA TRP A 177 -2.60 -18.80 -30.61
C TRP A 177 -4.07 -18.92 -31.07
N ARG A 178 -5.02 -18.87 -30.12
CA ARG A 178 -6.45 -18.78 -30.46
C ARG A 178 -6.92 -17.39 -30.86
N PHE A 179 -6.09 -16.37 -30.66
CA PHE A 179 -6.42 -14.99 -31.07
C PHE A 179 -6.11 -14.82 -32.58
N ARG A 180 -7.13 -14.69 -33.38
CA ARG A 180 -7.00 -14.57 -34.85
C ARG A 180 -6.33 -13.27 -35.32
N ALA A 181 -6.41 -12.22 -34.51
CA ALA A 181 -5.82 -10.91 -34.81
C ALA A 181 -5.15 -10.35 -33.57
N PRO A 182 -3.85 -10.63 -33.31
CA PRO A 182 -3.11 -9.93 -32.28
C PRO A 182 -2.94 -8.47 -32.68
N THR A 183 -3.19 -7.54 -31.76
CA THR A 183 -3.08 -6.12 -32.01
C THR A 183 -1.63 -5.65 -32.05
N LYS A 184 -0.75 -6.33 -31.33
CA LYS A 184 0.70 -6.02 -31.23
C LYS A 184 1.52 -7.29 -31.08
N ARG A 185 2.85 -7.14 -31.18
CA ARG A 185 3.81 -8.22 -30.92
C ARG A 185 4.92 -7.71 -29.99
N ASN A 186 5.46 -8.59 -29.13
CA ASN A 186 6.65 -8.27 -28.35
C ASN A 186 7.93 -8.39 -29.22
N ALA A 187 9.09 -8.15 -28.61
CA ALA A 187 10.38 -8.21 -29.30
C ALA A 187 10.72 -9.59 -29.90
N LEU A 188 10.11 -10.68 -29.40
CA LEU A 188 10.26 -12.05 -29.91
C LEU A 188 9.14 -12.43 -30.91
N GLY A 189 8.30 -11.48 -31.33
CA GLY A 189 7.20 -11.75 -32.25
C GLY A 189 5.98 -12.41 -31.61
N LEU A 190 5.96 -12.65 -30.30
CA LEU A 190 4.83 -13.23 -29.60
C LEU A 190 3.64 -12.26 -29.54
N PRO A 191 2.41 -12.75 -29.68
CA PRO A 191 1.24 -11.88 -29.75
C PRO A 191 0.92 -11.21 -28.43
N ILE A 192 0.64 -9.92 -28.48
CA ILE A 192 0.03 -9.14 -27.41
C ILE A 192 -1.36 -8.73 -27.91
N VAL A 193 -2.39 -9.11 -27.17
CA VAL A 193 -3.77 -8.82 -27.53
C VAL A 193 -4.30 -7.71 -26.63
N VAL A 194 -4.72 -6.60 -27.23
CA VAL A 194 -5.43 -5.53 -26.52
C VAL A 194 -6.81 -5.41 -27.15
N ARG A 195 -7.84 -5.52 -26.34
CA ARG A 195 -9.23 -5.44 -26.78
C ARG A 195 -10.13 -4.85 -25.72
N PRO A 196 -11.30 -4.33 -26.09
CA PRO A 196 -12.30 -3.90 -25.12
C PRO A 196 -12.66 -5.02 -24.12
N ASP A 197 -12.78 -4.68 -22.87
CA ASP A 197 -13.25 -5.61 -21.83
C ASP A 197 -14.78 -5.77 -21.95
N ARG A 198 -15.20 -6.79 -22.68
CA ARG A 198 -16.63 -7.05 -22.94
C ARG A 198 -17.47 -7.28 -21.69
N ARG A 199 -16.85 -7.68 -20.57
CA ARG A 199 -17.57 -7.89 -19.30
C ARG A 199 -17.92 -6.58 -18.61
N LEU A 200 -17.20 -5.52 -18.96
CA LEU A 200 -17.43 -4.16 -18.46
C LEU A 200 -17.99 -3.25 -19.56
N ASP A 201 -18.44 -3.86 -20.65
CA ASP A 201 -18.93 -3.12 -21.80
C ASP A 201 -17.91 -2.10 -22.33
N GLY A 202 -16.62 -2.46 -22.29
CA GLY A 202 -15.54 -1.63 -22.80
C GLY A 202 -15.67 -1.35 -24.28
N ASP A 203 -15.19 -0.20 -24.71
CA ASP A 203 -15.05 0.18 -26.12
C ASP A 203 -13.57 0.30 -26.52
N ALA A 204 -13.31 0.35 -27.81
CA ALA A 204 -11.95 0.34 -28.33
C ALA A 204 -11.17 1.64 -28.06
N ASP A 205 -11.87 2.77 -27.94
CA ASP A 205 -11.27 4.09 -27.80
C ASP A 205 -11.10 4.52 -26.35
N ASN A 206 -12.09 4.18 -25.51
CA ASN A 206 -12.17 4.70 -24.14
C ASN A 206 -11.96 3.63 -23.06
N GLY A 207 -11.87 2.33 -23.42
CA GLY A 207 -11.74 1.21 -22.47
C GLY A 207 -13.01 0.93 -21.66
N PRO A 208 -12.96 0.15 -20.59
CA PRO A 208 -11.77 -0.56 -20.08
C PRO A 208 -11.31 -1.68 -21.01
N TRP A 209 -10.06 -2.13 -20.83
CA TRP A 209 -9.43 -3.09 -21.73
C TRP A 209 -9.16 -4.44 -21.07
N GLU A 210 -9.27 -5.50 -21.87
CA GLU A 210 -8.67 -6.79 -21.59
C GLU A 210 -7.35 -6.88 -22.36
N VAL A 211 -6.26 -7.19 -21.66
CA VAL A 211 -4.93 -7.34 -22.25
C VAL A 211 -4.44 -8.76 -22.02
N VAL A 212 -3.96 -9.43 -23.07
CA VAL A 212 -3.37 -10.77 -22.94
C VAL A 212 -1.92 -10.70 -23.42
N VAL A 213 -0.99 -11.10 -22.55
CA VAL A 213 0.45 -11.14 -22.84
C VAL A 213 1.00 -12.54 -22.63
N PRO A 214 2.14 -12.92 -23.25
CA PRO A 214 2.80 -14.19 -23.01
C PRO A 214 3.10 -14.38 -21.52
N ALA A 215 2.90 -15.58 -21.00
CA ALA A 215 3.23 -15.92 -19.61
C ALA A 215 4.73 -15.88 -19.37
N ASP A 216 5.52 -16.31 -20.33
CA ASP A 216 6.97 -16.08 -20.42
C ASP A 216 7.29 -15.30 -21.67
N ALA A 217 7.67 -14.04 -21.51
CA ALA A 217 8.03 -13.16 -22.62
C ALA A 217 9.42 -13.48 -23.24
N LYS A 218 10.17 -14.43 -22.67
CA LYS A 218 11.50 -14.85 -23.13
C LYS A 218 11.47 -16.18 -23.88
N ASP A 219 10.39 -16.92 -23.79
CA ASP A 219 10.18 -18.18 -24.50
C ASP A 219 9.49 -17.91 -25.84
N PRO A 220 10.18 -18.11 -27.00
CA PRO A 220 9.59 -17.87 -28.32
C PRO A 220 8.42 -18.81 -28.64
N ASP A 221 8.34 -19.96 -27.98
CA ASP A 221 7.31 -20.98 -28.17
C ASP A 221 6.16 -20.90 -27.14
N GLU A 222 6.15 -19.86 -26.31
CA GLU A 222 5.15 -19.69 -25.25
C GLU A 222 3.73 -19.61 -25.86
N ARG A 223 2.89 -20.52 -25.44
CA ARG A 223 1.47 -20.59 -25.83
C ARG A 223 0.52 -20.06 -24.80
N ARG A 224 0.94 -20.01 -23.54
CA ARG A 224 0.10 -19.55 -22.44
C ARG A 224 0.09 -18.04 -22.39
N GLY A 225 -1.09 -17.47 -22.36
CA GLY A 225 -1.32 -16.06 -22.14
C GLY A 225 -1.83 -15.78 -20.74
N ILE A 226 -1.31 -14.72 -20.14
CA ILE A 226 -1.87 -14.15 -18.92
C ILE A 226 -2.83 -13.05 -19.30
N ARG A 227 -4.05 -13.10 -18.76
CA ARG A 227 -5.07 -12.07 -18.95
C ARG A 227 -4.96 -11.02 -17.88
N PHE A 228 -4.98 -9.77 -18.30
CA PHE A 228 -5.08 -8.61 -17.44
C PHE A 228 -6.32 -7.82 -17.79
N ARG A 229 -6.82 -7.04 -16.84
CA ARG A 229 -7.90 -6.07 -17.03
C ARG A 229 -7.39 -4.71 -16.58
N ALA A 230 -7.50 -3.73 -17.45
CA ALA A 230 -6.96 -2.39 -17.25
C ALA A 230 -8.03 -1.32 -17.44
N GLY A 231 -8.07 -0.34 -16.55
CA GLY A 231 -8.94 0.84 -16.65
C GLY A 231 -8.25 2.03 -17.33
N VAL A 232 -7.04 1.84 -17.84
CA VAL A 232 -6.24 2.87 -18.51
C VAL A 232 -5.56 2.27 -19.75
N ALA A 233 -5.41 3.08 -20.80
CA ALA A 233 -4.61 2.70 -21.95
C ALA A 233 -3.14 2.52 -21.56
N LEU A 234 -2.57 1.37 -21.91
CA LEU A 234 -1.20 1.02 -21.59
C LEU A 234 -0.27 1.39 -22.74
N SER A 235 0.87 2.00 -22.43
CA SER A 235 1.91 2.29 -23.42
C SER A 235 2.51 1.00 -23.99
N GLU A 236 3.24 1.10 -25.07
CA GLU A 236 3.95 -0.08 -25.66
C GLU A 236 5.00 -0.63 -24.67
N THR A 237 5.67 0.24 -23.94
CA THR A 237 6.62 -0.15 -22.90
C THR A 237 5.91 -0.90 -21.77
N ASP A 238 4.75 -0.41 -21.30
CA ASP A 238 3.97 -1.10 -20.27
C ASP A 238 3.45 -2.46 -20.76
N LEU A 239 2.96 -2.54 -22.01
CA LEU A 239 2.48 -3.80 -22.59
C LEU A 239 3.61 -4.84 -22.68
N SER A 240 4.80 -4.44 -23.08
CA SER A 240 5.97 -5.32 -23.18
C SER A 240 6.45 -5.80 -21.80
N ALA A 241 6.31 -4.97 -20.78
CA ALA A 241 6.72 -5.25 -19.40
C ALA A 241 5.57 -5.68 -18.47
N LEU A 242 4.35 -5.89 -18.99
CA LEU A 242 3.13 -5.98 -18.18
C LEU A 242 3.17 -7.05 -17.09
N ASN A 243 3.71 -8.23 -17.42
CA ASN A 243 3.87 -9.30 -16.43
C ASN A 243 4.88 -8.93 -15.34
N ALA A 244 5.99 -8.28 -15.69
CA ALA A 244 6.97 -7.78 -14.72
C ALA A 244 6.38 -6.64 -13.87
N LEU A 245 5.62 -5.76 -14.50
CA LEU A 245 4.92 -4.67 -13.83
C LEU A 245 3.92 -5.21 -12.78
N TYR A 246 3.11 -6.19 -13.14
CA TYR A 246 2.21 -6.84 -12.19
C TYR A 246 2.97 -7.58 -11.08
N LYS A 247 4.04 -8.31 -11.43
CA LYS A 247 4.89 -9.01 -10.46
C LYS A 247 5.64 -8.07 -9.52
N SER A 248 5.85 -6.80 -9.92
CA SER A 248 6.45 -5.80 -9.04
C SER A 248 5.62 -5.47 -7.80
N ARG A 249 4.34 -5.89 -7.76
CA ARG A 249 3.50 -5.88 -6.57
C ARG A 249 4.14 -6.70 -5.43
N TRP A 250 4.77 -7.81 -5.76
CA TRP A 250 5.38 -8.71 -4.79
C TRP A 250 6.44 -8.01 -3.91
N PRO A 251 7.53 -7.43 -4.45
CA PRO A 251 8.49 -6.69 -3.65
C PRO A 251 7.90 -5.40 -3.07
N SER A 252 7.01 -4.71 -3.78
CA SER A 252 6.50 -3.40 -3.38
C SER A 252 5.37 -3.46 -2.36
N MET A 253 4.78 -4.61 -2.11
CA MET A 253 3.65 -4.75 -1.18
C MET A 253 3.82 -5.96 -0.25
N GLU A 254 3.90 -7.17 -0.80
CA GLU A 254 3.89 -8.38 0.02
C GLU A 254 5.13 -8.53 0.88
N ASN A 255 6.32 -8.27 0.34
CA ASN A 255 7.56 -8.33 1.11
C ASN A 255 7.60 -7.25 2.19
N GLU A 256 7.10 -6.05 1.89
CA GLU A 256 7.01 -4.96 2.86
C GLU A 256 6.02 -5.28 3.99
N ILE A 257 4.87 -5.89 3.67
CA ILE A 257 3.92 -6.37 4.68
C ILE A 257 4.57 -7.44 5.57
N LYS A 258 5.25 -8.44 4.99
CA LYS A 258 5.96 -9.48 5.75
C LYS A 258 7.02 -8.88 6.66
N ALA A 259 7.78 -7.91 6.16
CA ALA A 259 8.77 -7.19 6.94
C ALA A 259 8.16 -6.41 8.10
N LEU A 260 7.03 -5.75 7.92
CA LEU A 260 6.29 -5.10 8.99
C LEU A 260 5.74 -6.11 10.00
N GLN A 261 5.18 -7.23 9.53
CA GLN A 261 4.61 -8.26 10.40
C GLN A 261 5.68 -8.91 11.29
N SER A 262 6.87 -9.21 10.76
CA SER A 262 7.99 -9.75 11.54
C SER A 262 8.42 -8.81 12.66
N ARG A 263 8.20 -7.50 12.51
CA ARG A 263 8.50 -6.46 13.51
C ARG A 263 7.34 -6.12 14.43
N GLY A 264 6.28 -6.91 14.39
CA GLY A 264 5.16 -6.81 15.31
C GLY A 264 4.00 -5.93 14.82
N PHE A 265 3.98 -5.51 13.56
CA PHE A 265 2.81 -4.86 12.97
C PHE A 265 1.57 -5.75 13.02
N GLY A 266 1.72 -7.06 12.79
CA GLY A 266 0.64 -8.05 12.89
C GLY A 266 0.25 -8.45 14.31
N ARG A 267 0.93 -7.93 15.36
CA ARG A 267 0.59 -8.26 16.74
C ARG A 267 -0.66 -7.52 17.18
N ASN A 268 -1.59 -8.29 17.72
CA ASN A 268 -2.79 -7.75 18.35
C ASN A 268 -2.49 -7.23 19.74
N ARG A 269 -2.82 -5.99 19.96
CA ARG A 269 -2.74 -5.31 21.25
C ARG A 269 -4.11 -4.94 21.80
N THR A 270 -5.14 -5.11 21.00
CA THR A 270 -6.50 -4.83 21.43
C THR A 270 -7.17 -6.05 22.06
N ARG A 271 -8.02 -5.79 23.04
CA ARG A 271 -8.92 -6.79 23.65
C ARG A 271 -10.36 -6.61 23.19
N ARG A 272 -10.66 -5.59 22.43
CA ARG A 272 -12.01 -5.22 22.02
C ARG A 272 -12.00 -4.62 20.63
N LEU A 273 -13.00 -4.99 19.84
CA LEU A 273 -13.29 -4.37 18.55
C LEU A 273 -14.58 -3.57 18.69
N GLU A 274 -14.63 -2.44 18.04
CA GLU A 274 -15.82 -1.63 17.89
C GLU A 274 -16.26 -1.60 16.42
N PRO A 275 -17.55 -1.68 16.16
CA PRO A 275 -18.06 -1.46 14.81
C PRO A 275 -17.86 0.02 14.45
N THR A 276 -17.59 0.27 13.19
CA THR A 276 -17.49 1.64 12.68
C THR A 276 -18.23 1.74 11.36
N THR A 277 -18.84 2.90 11.12
CA THR A 277 -19.36 3.27 9.83
C THR A 277 -18.21 3.73 8.94
N ARG A 278 -18.40 3.63 7.65
CA ARG A 278 -17.48 4.15 6.66
C ARG A 278 -17.40 5.67 6.78
N ARG A 279 -16.19 6.21 6.92
CA ARG A 279 -15.97 7.66 6.86
C ARG A 279 -16.16 8.13 5.42
N GLY A 280 -16.65 9.34 5.24
CA GLY A 280 -16.73 9.96 3.92
C GLY A 280 -17.82 9.41 2.99
N ALA A 281 -18.71 8.52 3.45
CA ALA A 281 -19.80 8.00 2.63
C ALA A 281 -20.64 9.12 2.00
N ASP A 282 -20.95 10.18 2.76
CA ASP A 282 -21.71 11.32 2.27
C ASP A 282 -20.93 12.09 1.18
N GLY A 283 -19.65 12.39 1.40
CA GLY A 283 -18.81 13.05 0.40
C GLY A 283 -18.60 12.20 -0.85
N GLN A 284 -18.56 10.86 -0.72
CA GLN A 284 -18.52 9.98 -1.89
C GLN A 284 -19.84 9.96 -2.64
N LEU A 285 -20.96 9.95 -1.93
CA LEU A 285 -22.27 9.99 -2.55
C LEU A 285 -22.46 11.30 -3.33
N GLU A 286 -21.98 12.41 -2.79
CA GLU A 286 -22.00 13.72 -3.46
C GLU A 286 -21.18 13.71 -4.76
N ARG A 287 -19.93 13.23 -4.69
CA ARG A 287 -19.08 13.06 -5.89
C ARG A 287 -19.70 12.17 -6.95
N LEU A 288 -20.33 11.07 -6.54
CA LEU A 288 -21.02 10.20 -7.49
C LEU A 288 -22.22 10.90 -8.13
N ARG A 289 -22.93 11.77 -7.40
CA ARG A 289 -24.04 12.60 -7.94
C ARG A 289 -23.52 13.62 -8.94
N GLU A 290 -22.45 14.34 -8.60
CA GLU A 290 -21.79 15.27 -9.51
C GLU A 290 -21.31 14.56 -10.79
N ARG A 291 -20.71 13.38 -10.62
CA ARG A 291 -20.26 12.56 -11.74
C ARG A 291 -21.42 12.08 -12.62
N GLU A 292 -22.53 11.64 -12.00
CA GLU A 292 -23.74 11.28 -12.73
C GLU A 292 -24.25 12.47 -13.55
N GLN A 293 -24.32 13.64 -12.96
CA GLN A 293 -24.78 14.86 -13.62
C GLN A 293 -23.90 15.21 -14.82
N SER A 294 -22.57 15.16 -14.65
CA SER A 294 -21.60 15.38 -15.73
C SER A 294 -21.78 14.37 -16.89
N LEU A 295 -21.91 13.09 -16.56
CA LEU A 295 -22.11 12.05 -17.56
C LEU A 295 -23.47 12.18 -18.28
N ARG A 296 -24.52 12.58 -17.58
CA ARG A 296 -25.83 12.87 -18.19
C ARG A 296 -25.80 14.09 -19.10
N SER A 297 -24.98 15.12 -18.79
CA SER A 297 -24.73 16.24 -19.69
C SER A 297 -24.03 15.76 -20.97
N THR A 298 -22.98 14.98 -20.82
CA THR A 298 -22.28 14.36 -21.98
C THR A 298 -23.21 13.51 -22.83
N LEU A 299 -24.09 12.70 -22.20
CA LEU A 299 -25.10 11.93 -22.92
C LEU A 299 -26.02 12.82 -23.75
N ARG A 300 -26.52 13.93 -23.18
CA ARG A 300 -27.38 14.88 -23.90
C ARG A 300 -26.64 15.52 -25.07
N GLU A 301 -25.41 15.96 -24.86
CA GLU A 301 -24.57 16.55 -25.93
C GLU A 301 -24.31 15.57 -27.08
N VAL A 302 -24.02 14.32 -26.78
CA VAL A 302 -23.78 13.29 -27.80
C VAL A 302 -25.08 12.87 -28.50
N SER A 303 -26.20 12.82 -27.78
CA SER A 303 -27.50 12.39 -28.33
C SER A 303 -28.07 13.35 -29.38
N VAL A 304 -27.68 14.62 -29.37
CA VAL A 304 -28.13 15.61 -30.38
C VAL A 304 -27.21 15.68 -31.58
N ARG A 305 -26.09 14.94 -31.58
CA ARG A 305 -25.17 14.89 -32.73
C ARG A 305 -25.66 13.90 -33.82
N PRO A 306 -25.26 14.08 -35.08
CA PRO A 306 -25.60 13.13 -36.13
C PRO A 306 -25.17 11.70 -35.77
N VAL A 307 -26.01 10.74 -36.12
CA VAL A 307 -25.75 9.33 -35.89
C VAL A 307 -24.58 8.87 -36.76
N SER A 308 -23.44 8.61 -36.12
CA SER A 308 -22.28 7.96 -36.73
C SER A 308 -21.82 6.81 -35.80
N GLY A 309 -21.05 5.85 -36.30
CA GLY A 309 -20.55 4.74 -35.47
C GLY A 309 -19.83 5.24 -34.25
N ALA A 310 -18.94 6.23 -34.37
CA ALA A 310 -18.19 6.81 -33.26
C ALA A 310 -19.10 7.56 -32.24
N ASN A 311 -20.11 8.28 -32.71
CA ASN A 311 -21.06 8.97 -31.85
C ASN A 311 -21.96 7.96 -31.12
N PHE A 312 -22.35 6.87 -31.75
CA PHE A 312 -23.12 5.81 -31.15
C PHE A 312 -22.32 5.10 -30.05
N GLU A 313 -21.06 4.76 -30.29
CA GLU A 313 -20.18 4.16 -29.29
C GLU A 313 -19.96 5.07 -28.10
N ARG A 314 -19.73 6.39 -28.30
CA ARG A 314 -19.64 7.39 -27.24
C ARG A 314 -20.94 7.47 -26.41
N LEU A 315 -22.09 7.43 -27.07
CA LEU A 315 -23.39 7.43 -26.40
C LEU A 315 -23.54 6.19 -25.49
N VAL A 316 -23.24 5.02 -26.05
CA VAL A 316 -23.30 3.74 -25.31
C VAL A 316 -22.30 3.75 -24.14
N GLY A 317 -21.05 4.18 -24.36
CA GLY A 317 -20.02 4.26 -23.33
C GLY A 317 -20.41 5.19 -22.18
N ALA A 318 -20.92 6.39 -22.50
CA ALA A 318 -21.42 7.32 -21.48
C ALA A 318 -22.62 6.76 -20.73
N GLY A 319 -23.56 6.12 -21.43
CA GLY A 319 -24.73 5.46 -20.81
C GLY A 319 -24.32 4.37 -19.81
N ARG A 320 -23.36 3.55 -20.14
CA ARG A 320 -22.80 2.50 -19.26
C ARG A 320 -22.14 3.08 -18.02
N LYS A 321 -21.37 4.18 -18.18
CA LYS A 321 -20.80 4.90 -17.05
C LYS A 321 -21.86 5.45 -16.10
N VAL A 322 -22.95 6.00 -16.62
CA VAL A 322 -24.11 6.43 -15.81
C VAL A 322 -24.67 5.26 -15.02
N VAL A 323 -24.90 4.11 -15.64
CA VAL A 323 -25.42 2.92 -14.96
C VAL A 323 -24.47 2.47 -13.83
N ALA A 324 -23.16 2.46 -14.08
CA ALA A 324 -22.16 2.10 -13.09
C ALA A 324 -22.14 3.08 -11.90
N VAL A 325 -22.27 4.38 -12.16
CA VAL A 325 -22.33 5.41 -11.12
C VAL A 325 -23.63 5.28 -10.31
N CYS A 326 -24.77 5.08 -10.94
CA CYS A 326 -26.04 4.85 -10.23
C CYS A 326 -26.02 3.59 -9.39
N ALA A 327 -25.41 2.50 -9.88
CA ALA A 327 -25.23 1.29 -9.09
C ALA A 327 -24.33 1.52 -7.86
N ALA A 328 -23.27 2.32 -8.02
CA ALA A 328 -22.40 2.70 -6.91
C ALA A 328 -23.14 3.57 -5.87
N GLN A 329 -23.94 4.53 -6.30
CA GLN A 329 -24.80 5.34 -5.41
C GLN A 329 -25.80 4.47 -4.65
N THR A 330 -26.52 3.57 -5.35
CA THR A 330 -27.48 2.65 -4.74
C THR A 330 -26.82 1.77 -3.70
N ARG A 331 -25.61 1.32 -3.98
CA ARG A 331 -24.83 0.54 -3.03
C ARG A 331 -24.47 1.36 -1.78
N LEU A 332 -23.96 2.58 -1.94
CA LEU A 332 -23.62 3.47 -0.82
C LEU A 332 -24.82 3.80 0.04
N THR A 333 -25.99 4.07 -0.56
CA THR A 333 -27.22 4.38 0.18
C THR A 333 -27.86 3.17 0.88
N ARG A 334 -27.69 1.95 0.34
CA ARG A 334 -28.18 0.72 0.98
C ARG A 334 -27.27 0.20 2.09
N GLU A 335 -26.02 0.62 2.10
CA GLU A 335 -25.02 0.12 3.02
C GLU A 335 -24.86 1.00 4.26
N GLU A 336 -25.94 1.28 4.97
CA GLU A 336 -25.93 1.74 6.37
C GLU A 336 -25.31 0.70 7.33
N THR A 337 -25.05 -0.50 6.83
CA THR A 337 -24.48 -1.57 7.65
C THR A 337 -23.02 -1.33 7.96
N LEU A 338 -22.71 -1.40 9.24
CA LEU A 338 -21.38 -1.38 9.83
C LEU A 338 -20.42 -2.34 9.09
N LYS A 339 -19.66 -1.86 8.11
CA LYS A 339 -18.74 -2.68 7.31
C LYS A 339 -17.36 -2.81 7.91
N HIS A 340 -17.05 -1.93 8.81
CA HIS A 340 -15.72 -1.85 9.39
C HIS A 340 -15.78 -2.29 10.86
N ALA A 341 -14.77 -3.02 11.29
CA ALA A 341 -14.54 -3.32 12.69
C ALA A 341 -13.12 -2.88 13.00
N ARG A 342 -12.96 -1.81 13.76
CA ARG A 342 -11.66 -1.27 14.14
C ARG A 342 -11.30 -1.63 15.57
N PRO A 343 -10.00 -1.64 15.92
CA PRO A 343 -9.57 -1.80 17.30
C PRO A 343 -10.20 -0.72 18.19
N ALA A 344 -10.91 -1.12 19.26
CA ALA A 344 -11.49 -0.20 20.24
C ALA A 344 -10.43 0.53 21.07
N GLY A 345 -9.21 -0.01 21.14
CA GLY A 345 -8.08 0.61 21.81
C GLY A 345 -7.21 1.42 20.87
N GLY A 346 -7.13 2.72 21.08
CA GLY A 346 -6.31 3.63 20.26
C GLY A 346 -4.83 3.28 20.20
N ALA A 347 -4.30 2.58 21.21
CA ALA A 347 -2.91 2.11 21.22
C ALA A 347 -2.54 1.24 20.01
N GLU A 348 -3.47 0.43 19.52
CA GLU A 348 -3.22 -0.38 18.32
C GLU A 348 -3.26 0.47 17.06
N ARG A 349 -4.24 1.36 16.94
CA ARG A 349 -4.36 2.27 15.79
C ARG A 349 -3.14 3.17 15.67
N VAL A 350 -2.82 3.92 16.72
CA VAL A 350 -1.64 4.79 16.77
C VAL A 350 -0.37 4.01 16.50
N GLY A 351 -0.21 2.83 17.13
CA GLY A 351 0.98 1.99 16.96
C GLY A 351 1.18 1.56 15.51
N LYS A 352 0.12 1.16 14.79
CA LYS A 352 0.23 0.76 13.39
C LYS A 352 0.58 1.93 12.49
N TRP A 353 -0.07 3.08 12.65
CA TRP A 353 0.27 4.28 11.89
C TRP A 353 1.71 4.76 12.15
N LEU A 354 2.19 4.67 13.38
CA LEU A 354 3.59 4.99 13.71
C LEU A 354 4.58 4.01 13.08
N HIS A 355 4.22 2.72 12.96
CA HIS A 355 5.04 1.76 12.22
C HIS A 355 5.20 2.15 10.75
N LEU A 356 4.10 2.53 10.08
CA LEU A 356 4.13 2.96 8.68
C LEU A 356 4.91 4.27 8.52
N LEU A 357 4.69 5.24 9.42
CA LEU A 357 5.42 6.51 9.43
C LEU A 357 6.92 6.31 9.60
N GLY A 358 7.31 5.44 10.52
CA GLY A 358 8.73 5.10 10.77
C GLY A 358 9.35 4.39 9.57
N HIS A 359 8.64 3.47 8.93
CA HIS A 359 9.08 2.82 7.70
C HIS A 359 9.34 3.85 6.59
N ASN A 360 8.37 4.72 6.30
CA ASN A 360 8.52 5.77 5.30
C ASN A 360 9.68 6.71 5.63
N ALA A 361 9.84 7.10 6.89
CA ALA A 361 10.94 7.96 7.32
C ALA A 361 12.31 7.34 7.07
N LEU A 362 12.46 6.03 7.34
CA LEU A 362 13.68 5.29 7.04
C LEU A 362 13.93 5.21 5.53
N THR A 363 12.93 4.81 4.76
CA THR A 363 13.02 4.72 3.30
C THR A 363 13.46 6.06 2.69
N LEU A 364 12.83 7.16 3.09
CA LEU A 364 13.18 8.50 2.62
C LEU A 364 14.56 8.96 3.09
N ALA A 365 15.03 8.49 4.24
CA ALA A 365 16.39 8.76 4.70
C ALA A 365 17.42 8.05 3.83
N LEU A 366 17.16 6.78 3.47
CA LEU A 366 18.03 5.99 2.60
C LEU A 366 18.14 6.58 1.19
N LEU A 367 17.02 6.99 0.61
CA LEU A 367 16.98 7.63 -0.72
C LEU A 367 17.86 8.87 -0.85
N ARG A 368 18.09 9.56 0.24
CA ARG A 368 18.94 10.77 0.27
C ARG A 368 20.42 10.46 0.49
N SER A 369 20.80 9.19 0.57
CA SER A 369 22.20 8.80 0.67
C SER A 369 22.93 9.05 -0.64
N ALA A 370 24.17 9.50 -0.57
CA ALA A 370 25.08 9.54 -1.72
C ALA A 370 25.47 8.13 -2.17
N GLU A 371 25.53 7.18 -1.23
CA GLU A 371 25.97 5.81 -1.46
C GLU A 371 24.88 4.97 -2.16
N PRO A 372 25.13 4.43 -3.38
CA PRO A 372 24.16 3.65 -4.12
C PRO A 372 23.72 2.39 -3.37
N GLU A 373 24.63 1.71 -2.68
CA GLU A 373 24.31 0.52 -1.87
C GLU A 373 23.33 0.82 -0.75
N VAL A 374 23.45 1.99 -0.11
CA VAL A 374 22.56 2.42 0.96
C VAL A 374 21.19 2.81 0.38
N ARG A 375 21.16 3.48 -0.77
CA ARG A 375 19.89 3.83 -1.44
C ARG A 375 19.10 2.60 -1.87
N ALA A 376 19.78 1.51 -2.20
CA ALA A 376 19.15 0.26 -2.61
C ALA A 376 18.63 -0.58 -1.42
N MET A 377 18.94 -0.21 -0.17
CA MET A 377 18.45 -0.92 1.01
C MET A 377 16.97 -0.64 1.26
N ASP A 378 16.26 -1.65 1.71
CA ASP A 378 14.92 -1.52 2.26
C ASP A 378 14.96 -1.21 3.77
N ALA A 379 13.82 -0.75 4.30
CA ALA A 379 13.70 -0.48 5.73
C ALA A 379 13.92 -1.74 6.58
N ALA A 380 13.66 -2.93 6.02
CA ALA A 380 13.90 -4.21 6.68
C ALA A 380 15.38 -4.41 6.96
N THR A 381 16.20 -4.20 5.96
CA THR A 381 17.66 -4.29 6.07
C THR A 381 18.21 -3.34 7.13
N VAL A 382 17.69 -2.10 7.21
CA VAL A 382 18.10 -1.14 8.25
C VAL A 382 17.78 -1.64 9.66
N PHE A 383 16.61 -2.23 9.86
CA PHE A 383 16.26 -2.81 11.14
C PHE A 383 17.22 -3.94 11.52
N ASP A 384 17.49 -4.85 10.60
CA ASP A 384 18.34 -6.01 10.85
C ASP A 384 19.81 -5.63 11.07
N LEU A 385 20.31 -4.62 10.37
CA LEU A 385 21.67 -4.17 10.49
C LEU A 385 21.92 -3.23 11.69
N LEU A 386 20.96 -2.39 12.07
CA LEU A 386 21.14 -1.37 13.10
C LEU A 386 20.13 -1.43 14.25
N LEU A 387 18.84 -1.37 13.93
CA LEU A 387 17.82 -1.04 14.94
C LEU A 387 17.47 -2.22 15.87
N ASP A 388 17.64 -3.45 15.42
CA ASP A 388 17.44 -4.67 16.22
C ASP A 388 18.73 -5.14 16.91
N ARG A 389 19.82 -4.37 16.83
CA ARG A 389 21.10 -4.73 17.44
C ARG A 389 21.24 -4.24 18.88
N PRO A 390 21.90 -5.00 19.75
CA PRO A 390 22.31 -4.50 21.05
C PRO A 390 23.17 -3.25 20.90
N ALA A 391 22.91 -2.26 21.73
CA ALA A 391 23.66 -1.02 21.75
C ALA A 391 24.06 -0.66 23.18
N LEU A 392 25.30 -0.19 23.35
CA LEU A 392 25.75 0.48 24.55
C LEU A 392 25.61 1.99 24.32
N THR A 393 24.99 2.69 25.26
CA THR A 393 24.80 4.13 25.16
C THR A 393 25.61 4.85 26.23
N CYS A 394 26.42 5.82 25.80
CA CYS A 394 27.14 6.74 26.65
C CYS A 394 26.54 8.15 26.51
N ILE A 395 26.25 8.82 27.61
CA ILE A 395 25.68 10.17 27.64
C ILE A 395 26.69 11.11 28.28
N GLU A 396 27.10 12.08 27.49
CA GLU A 396 27.96 13.19 27.87
C GLU A 396 27.24 14.50 27.69
N GLU A 397 27.81 15.61 28.17
CA GLU A 397 27.26 16.92 27.96
C GLU A 397 27.16 17.23 26.44
N GLY A 398 25.97 17.57 25.98
CA GLY A 398 25.69 17.89 24.57
C GLY A 398 25.75 16.69 23.59
N ARG A 399 26.12 15.48 24.03
CA ARG A 399 26.34 14.34 23.16
C ARG A 399 25.80 13.04 23.74
N MET A 400 25.20 12.22 22.87
CA MET A 400 24.82 10.83 23.15
C MET A 400 25.50 9.92 22.13
N THR A 401 26.39 9.06 22.58
CA THR A 401 27.08 8.08 21.72
C THR A 401 26.44 6.72 21.89
N MET A 402 25.99 6.12 20.78
CA MET A 402 25.43 4.77 20.73
C MET A 402 26.41 3.84 20.03
N TRP A 403 26.90 2.85 20.75
CA TRP A 403 27.80 1.84 20.23
C TRP A 403 26.99 0.60 19.85
N ILE A 404 26.94 0.27 18.58
CA ILE A 404 26.22 -0.91 18.05
C ILE A 404 27.24 -2.01 17.78
N ASP A 405 26.92 -3.25 18.15
CA ASP A 405 27.80 -4.37 17.89
C ASP A 405 27.94 -4.61 16.38
N ALA A 406 29.21 -4.66 15.93
CA ALA A 406 29.55 -4.99 14.54
C ALA A 406 29.14 -6.43 14.20
N LEU A 407 28.60 -6.64 13.00
CA LEU A 407 28.27 -7.95 12.49
C LEU A 407 29.52 -8.75 12.11
N ALA A 408 29.44 -10.08 12.21
CA ALA A 408 30.57 -10.96 11.91
C ALA A 408 30.96 -10.93 10.42
N ALA A 409 29.97 -10.90 9.51
CA ALA A 409 30.22 -10.87 8.08
C ALA A 409 30.78 -9.51 7.62
N ALA A 410 31.88 -9.51 6.89
CA ALA A 410 32.54 -8.28 6.43
C ALA A 410 31.64 -7.42 5.53
N ALA A 411 30.82 -8.04 4.68
CA ALA A 411 29.86 -7.33 3.83
C ALA A 411 28.82 -6.58 4.66
N ASP A 412 28.25 -7.22 5.70
CA ASP A 412 27.25 -6.60 6.54
C ASP A 412 27.85 -5.50 7.43
N ARG A 413 29.10 -5.66 7.89
CA ARG A 413 29.83 -4.58 8.59
C ARG A 413 30.01 -3.35 7.72
N ARG A 414 30.37 -3.53 6.44
CA ARG A 414 30.47 -2.39 5.49
C ARG A 414 29.12 -1.69 5.34
N ARG A 415 28.04 -2.45 5.16
CA ARG A 415 26.68 -1.91 5.10
C ARG A 415 26.27 -1.19 6.39
N GLN A 416 26.60 -1.76 7.57
CA GLN A 416 26.39 -1.08 8.85
C GLN A 416 27.13 0.25 8.92
N ALA A 417 28.41 0.29 8.52
CA ALA A 417 29.23 1.50 8.53
C ALA A 417 28.62 2.58 7.63
N ALA A 418 28.26 2.23 6.39
CA ALA A 418 27.62 3.15 5.46
C ALA A 418 26.28 3.71 5.98
N LEU A 419 25.45 2.86 6.60
CA LEU A 419 24.21 3.30 7.24
C LEU A 419 24.48 4.26 8.41
N ILE A 420 25.48 3.97 9.24
CA ILE A 420 25.84 4.82 10.38
C ILE A 420 26.29 6.19 9.90
N GLU A 421 27.05 6.29 8.81
CA GLU A 421 27.44 7.56 8.21
C GLU A 421 26.22 8.37 7.78
N VAL A 422 25.24 7.74 7.11
CA VAL A 422 23.98 8.38 6.72
C VAL A 422 23.23 8.93 7.93
N PHE A 423 23.11 8.15 9.01
CA PHE A 423 22.43 8.61 10.23
C PHE A 423 23.18 9.72 10.94
N ASN A 424 24.50 9.62 11.05
CA ASN A 424 25.34 10.64 11.68
C ASN A 424 25.33 11.97 10.90
N ALA A 425 25.32 11.92 9.56
CA ALA A 425 25.20 13.10 8.70
C ALA A 425 23.89 13.88 8.94
N ARG A 426 22.84 13.23 9.43
CA ARG A 426 21.57 13.87 9.79
C ARG A 426 21.60 14.68 11.07
N ARG A 427 22.68 14.60 11.85
CA ARG A 427 22.84 15.30 13.13
C ARG A 427 21.61 15.14 14.02
N LEU A 428 21.15 13.89 14.17
CA LEU A 428 19.98 13.58 14.99
C LEU A 428 20.18 14.14 16.40
N ARG A 429 19.10 14.69 16.96
CA ARG A 429 19.12 15.23 18.32
C ARG A 429 18.14 14.52 19.21
N SER A 430 18.56 14.23 20.43
CA SER A 430 17.71 13.73 21.49
C SER A 430 17.95 14.56 22.76
N ARG A 431 16.90 15.22 23.24
CA ARG A 431 16.96 16.09 24.44
C ARG A 431 18.10 17.11 24.41
N GLY A 432 18.22 17.81 23.27
CA GLY A 432 19.28 18.80 23.09
C GLY A 432 20.66 18.23 22.78
N ARG A 433 20.87 16.91 22.94
CA ARG A 433 22.13 16.23 22.67
C ARG A 433 22.20 15.74 21.22
N THR A 434 23.35 15.88 20.61
CA THR A 434 23.62 15.26 19.30
C THR A 434 23.82 13.76 19.48
N VAL A 435 23.08 12.96 18.72
CA VAL A 435 23.22 11.50 18.70
C VAL A 435 24.31 11.11 17.71
N VAL A 436 25.27 10.33 18.15
CA VAL A 436 26.35 9.77 17.33
C VAL A 436 26.32 8.26 17.45
N ILE A 437 26.25 7.57 16.32
CA ILE A 437 26.24 6.11 16.24
C ILE A 437 27.64 5.64 15.87
N ARG A 438 28.14 4.60 16.49
CA ARG A 438 29.45 3.99 16.23
C ARG A 438 29.35 2.47 16.23
N LEU A 439 30.21 1.80 15.48
CA LEU A 439 30.40 0.36 15.58
C LEU A 439 31.33 0.03 16.74
N ARG A 440 31.00 -1.03 17.44
CA ARG A 440 31.84 -1.64 18.48
C ARG A 440 32.26 -3.02 17.97
N GLU A 441 33.55 -3.24 17.81
CA GLU A 441 34.06 -4.57 17.57
C GLU A 441 33.90 -5.39 18.86
N ARG A 442 33.27 -6.53 18.77
CA ARG A 442 33.33 -7.51 19.86
C ARG A 442 34.72 -8.05 19.91
N SER A 443 35.47 -7.77 20.97
CA SER A 443 36.66 -8.54 21.24
C SER A 443 36.26 -10.01 21.37
N VAL A 444 36.57 -10.83 20.40
CA VAL A 444 36.46 -12.28 20.50
C VAL A 444 37.44 -12.67 21.60
N LYS A 445 36.98 -12.72 22.84
CA LYS A 445 37.73 -13.49 23.84
C LYS A 445 37.75 -14.92 23.29
N LYS A 446 38.91 -15.32 22.75
CA LYS A 446 39.19 -16.74 22.53
C LYS A 446 38.93 -17.40 23.86
N ALA A 447 37.88 -18.25 23.90
CA ALA A 447 37.73 -19.19 24.99
C ALA A 447 38.99 -20.06 24.96
N SER A 448 39.89 -19.80 25.88
CA SER A 448 41.05 -20.65 26.21
C SER A 448 40.57 -21.86 26.98
#